data_a4f9bceb9de53256740d17c12af87b0a
#
_entry.id   a4f9bceb9de53256740d17c12af87b0a
#
_cell.length_a   1.000
_cell.length_b   1.000
_cell.length_c   1.000
_cell.angle_alpha   90.00
_cell.angle_beta   90.00
_cell.angle_gamma   90.00
#
_symmetry.space_group_name_H-M   'P 1'
#
loop_
_entity.id
_entity.type
_entity.pdbx_description
1 polymer ?
#
loop_
_entity_poly.entity_id
_entity_poly.type
_entity_poly.pdbx_seq_one_letter_code
_entity_poly.pdbx_strand_id
1 'polypeptide(L)'
;MKIIILQFMAIIAMILISCNDKENSVYLKNGSYSECATGKNLTKAQEETAYVEISAVNTNTLRVDMYHVQLNCALEKIESSISYNEKVIIIKFTPIGDDANCLCERQLTYEISNLQEGQSYDCVIMQENSEY
;
A
#
# COMPACT_ATOMS: atom_id res chain seq x y z
N MET A 1 0.11 -45.55 -37.38
CA MET A 1 -0.58 -44.24 -37.35
C MET A 1 -1.35 -43.94 -36.06
N LYS A 2 -1.88 -44.92 -35.32
CA LYS A 2 -2.61 -44.70 -34.06
C LYS A 2 -1.73 -44.26 -32.86
N ILE A 3 -0.46 -44.65 -32.81
CA ILE A 3 0.45 -44.35 -31.68
C ILE A 3 0.93 -42.89 -31.69
N ILE A 4 1.11 -42.31 -32.87
CA ILE A 4 1.58 -40.91 -33.01
C ILE A 4 0.50 -39.91 -32.58
N ILE A 5 -0.77 -40.21 -32.82
CA ILE A 5 -1.90 -39.37 -32.43
C ILE A 5 -2.07 -39.33 -30.90
N LEU A 6 -1.82 -40.45 -30.23
CA LEU A 6 -1.89 -40.50 -28.73
C LEU A 6 -0.77 -39.67 -28.05
N GLN A 7 0.45 -39.66 -28.63
CA GLN A 7 1.52 -38.85 -28.13
C GLN A 7 1.28 -37.35 -28.32
N PHE A 8 0.69 -36.95 -29.42
CA PHE A 8 0.32 -35.53 -29.63
C PHE A 8 -0.77 -35.04 -28.69
N MET A 9 -1.76 -35.90 -28.38
CA MET A 9 -2.79 -35.55 -27.37
C MET A 9 -2.23 -35.42 -25.94
N ALA A 10 -1.26 -36.23 -25.58
CA ALA A 10 -0.60 -36.13 -24.25
C ALA A 10 0.23 -34.85 -24.11
N ILE A 11 0.89 -34.39 -25.18
CA ILE A 11 1.69 -33.15 -25.18
C ILE A 11 0.79 -31.92 -25.11
N ILE A 12 -0.36 -31.91 -25.79
CA ILE A 12 -1.33 -30.79 -25.71
C ILE A 12 -1.99 -30.72 -24.33
N ALA A 13 -2.25 -31.85 -23.68
CA ALA A 13 -2.77 -31.88 -22.31
C ALA A 13 -1.78 -31.32 -21.27
N MET A 14 -0.46 -31.48 -21.47
CA MET A 14 0.56 -30.90 -20.57
C MET A 14 0.73 -29.39 -20.75
N ILE A 15 0.42 -28.82 -21.90
CA ILE A 15 0.55 -27.38 -22.15
C ILE A 15 -0.62 -26.59 -21.51
N LEU A 16 -1.75 -27.24 -21.23
CA LEU A 16 -2.91 -26.58 -20.63
C LEU A 16 -2.92 -26.53 -19.09
N ILE A 17 -1.93 -27.14 -18.44
CA ILE A 17 -1.81 -27.12 -16.96
C ILE A 17 -0.92 -25.96 -16.47
N SER A 18 -0.29 -25.21 -17.37
CA SER A 18 0.68 -24.17 -17.04
C SER A 18 0.14 -22.75 -17.18
N CYS A 19 -1.07 -22.46 -16.70
CA CYS A 19 -1.51 -21.07 -16.55
C CYS A 19 -2.64 -21.00 -15.54
N ASN A 20 -2.34 -21.25 -14.27
CA ASN A 20 -3.20 -20.82 -13.19
C ASN A 20 -2.38 -20.43 -11.94
N ASP A 21 -1.22 -19.84 -12.15
CA ASP A 21 -0.66 -18.96 -11.17
C ASP A 21 -1.52 -17.70 -11.17
N LYS A 22 -2.63 -17.74 -10.43
CA LYS A 22 -3.14 -16.53 -9.84
C LYS A 22 -1.98 -16.04 -8.97
N GLU A 23 -1.21 -15.10 -9.50
CA GLU A 23 -0.30 -14.33 -8.68
C GLU A 23 -1.09 -13.85 -7.48
N ASN A 24 -0.84 -14.47 -6.33
CA ASN A 24 -1.28 -13.98 -5.04
C ASN A 24 -0.45 -12.73 -4.75
N SER A 25 -0.59 -11.71 -5.59
CA SER A 25 0.10 -10.45 -5.38
C SER A 25 -0.55 -9.72 -4.21
N VAL A 26 0.28 -9.32 -3.27
CA VAL A 26 -0.12 -8.39 -2.20
C VAL A 26 -0.59 -7.09 -2.85
N TYR A 27 -1.71 -6.54 -2.41
CA TYR A 27 -2.27 -5.33 -3.00
C TYR A 27 -2.82 -4.37 -1.94
N LEU A 28 -2.84 -3.09 -2.30
CA LEU A 28 -3.48 -2.04 -1.53
C LEU A 28 -5.00 -2.13 -1.73
N LYS A 29 -5.71 -2.55 -0.69
CA LYS A 29 -7.17 -2.70 -0.70
C LYS A 29 -7.86 -1.35 -0.53
N ASN A 30 -7.34 -0.52 0.36
CA ASN A 30 -7.90 0.78 0.69
C ASN A 30 -6.79 1.72 1.17
N GLY A 31 -6.95 3.01 0.85
CA GLY A 31 -6.13 4.09 1.38
C GLY A 31 -7.03 5.29 1.65
N SER A 32 -6.89 5.89 2.81
CA SER A 32 -7.65 7.06 3.22
C SER A 32 -6.79 8.01 4.05
N TYR A 33 -7.21 9.25 4.13
CA TYR A 33 -6.58 10.25 5.00
C TYR A 33 -7.64 11.14 5.66
N SER A 34 -7.30 11.65 6.83
CA SER A 34 -8.17 12.55 7.58
C SER A 34 -8.18 13.94 6.98
N GLU A 35 -9.22 14.69 7.28
CA GLU A 35 -9.23 16.14 7.05
C GLU A 35 -8.14 16.83 7.89
N CYS A 36 -7.83 18.06 7.50
CA CYS A 36 -6.94 18.91 8.27
C CYS A 36 -7.51 19.17 9.67
N ALA A 37 -6.75 18.90 10.71
CA ALA A 37 -7.16 19.26 12.06
C ALA A 37 -7.22 20.79 12.19
N THR A 38 -8.38 21.37 11.88
CA THR A 38 -8.63 22.80 12.01
C THR A 38 -8.76 23.18 13.48
N GLY A 39 -7.92 24.10 13.95
CA GLY A 39 -8.10 24.73 15.26
C GLY A 39 -7.01 24.55 16.30
N LYS A 40 -6.00 23.75 16.03
CA LYS A 40 -4.76 23.85 16.79
C LYS A 40 -3.83 24.84 16.07
N ASN A 41 -3.80 26.09 16.51
CA ASN A 41 -2.65 26.94 16.25
C ASN A 41 -1.46 26.19 16.82
N LEU A 42 -0.69 25.54 15.97
CA LEU A 42 0.56 24.91 16.32
C LEU A 42 1.54 26.00 16.76
N THR A 43 1.42 26.40 18.02
CA THR A 43 2.53 27.05 18.68
C THR A 43 3.65 26.01 18.73
N LYS A 44 4.85 26.42 18.37
CA LYS A 44 6.09 25.62 18.23
C LYS A 44 6.41 24.60 19.35
N ALA A 45 5.55 24.44 20.35
CA ALA A 45 5.76 23.65 21.55
C ALA A 45 5.07 22.26 21.55
N GLN A 46 4.36 21.87 20.49
CA GLN A 46 3.65 20.58 20.39
C GLN A 46 3.75 19.96 18.97
N GLU A 47 4.94 19.89 18.42
CA GLU A 47 5.20 18.96 17.33
C GLU A 47 5.18 17.54 17.91
N GLU A 48 4.01 16.90 17.85
CA GLU A 48 3.94 15.47 18.12
C GLU A 48 4.69 14.74 17.00
N THR A 49 5.60 13.87 17.38
CA THR A 49 6.40 13.11 16.42
C THR A 49 5.50 12.17 15.63
N ALA A 50 5.62 12.17 14.31
CA ALA A 50 4.91 11.19 13.48
C ALA A 50 5.29 9.76 13.87
N TYR A 51 4.29 8.88 13.97
CA TYR A 51 4.50 7.47 14.28
C TYR A 51 3.56 6.58 13.46
N VAL A 52 3.88 5.31 13.43
CA VAL A 52 3.15 4.30 12.66
C VAL A 52 2.69 3.19 13.58
N GLU A 53 1.43 2.80 13.45
CA GLU A 53 0.86 1.61 14.07
C GLU A 53 0.48 0.60 12.99
N ILE A 54 0.83 -0.66 13.23
CA ILE A 54 0.49 -1.78 12.34
C ILE A 54 -0.35 -2.77 13.12
N SER A 55 -1.52 -3.09 12.61
CA SER A 55 -2.46 -4.02 13.22
C SER A 55 -2.99 -5.04 12.21
N ALA A 56 -3.31 -6.24 12.69
CA ALA A 56 -3.98 -7.25 11.86
C ALA A 56 -5.49 -6.96 11.83
N VAL A 57 -6.06 -6.85 10.63
CA VAL A 57 -7.51 -6.77 10.43
C VAL A 57 -8.11 -8.17 10.42
N ASN A 58 -7.42 -9.10 9.75
CA ASN A 58 -7.73 -10.54 9.71
C ASN A 58 -6.47 -11.33 9.34
N THR A 59 -6.60 -12.63 9.04
CA THR A 59 -5.47 -13.53 8.77
C THR A 59 -4.62 -13.15 7.55
N ASN A 60 -5.16 -12.38 6.61
CA ASN A 60 -4.49 -12.01 5.37
C ASN A 60 -4.51 -10.51 5.05
N THR A 61 -4.91 -9.67 6.01
CA THR A 61 -5.00 -8.22 5.83
C THR A 61 -4.38 -7.49 7.02
N LEU A 62 -3.46 -6.59 6.73
CA LEU A 62 -2.88 -5.65 7.68
C LEU A 62 -3.46 -4.25 7.47
N ARG A 63 -3.57 -3.52 8.56
CA ARG A 63 -3.86 -2.09 8.59
C ARG A 63 -2.64 -1.35 9.10
N VAL A 64 -2.28 -0.29 8.38
CA VAL A 64 -1.16 0.61 8.69
C VAL A 64 -1.74 1.99 8.90
N ASP A 65 -1.67 2.49 10.12
CA ASP A 65 -2.10 3.83 10.52
C ASP A 65 -0.87 4.70 10.78
N MET A 66 -0.80 5.83 10.10
CA MET A 66 0.24 6.84 10.27
C MET A 66 -0.37 8.06 10.93
N TYR A 67 0.17 8.47 12.06
CA TYR A 67 -0.33 9.58 12.85
C TYR A 67 0.61 10.78 12.76
N HIS A 68 0.08 11.97 12.93
CA HIS A 68 0.82 13.25 12.96
C HIS A 68 1.65 13.52 11.70
N VAL A 69 1.15 13.08 10.53
CA VAL A 69 1.79 13.32 9.24
C VAL A 69 1.56 14.77 8.84
N GLN A 70 2.65 15.54 8.70
CA GLN A 70 2.60 16.94 8.30
C GLN A 70 2.55 17.06 6.78
N LEU A 71 1.45 17.55 6.25
CA LEU A 71 1.24 17.77 4.81
C LEU A 71 0.79 19.20 4.56
N ASN A 72 0.93 19.65 3.31
CA ASN A 72 0.48 20.97 2.89
C ASN A 72 -1.03 21.13 3.11
N CYS A 73 -1.47 22.32 3.58
CA CYS A 73 -2.89 22.61 3.82
C CYS A 73 -3.73 22.58 2.54
N ALA A 74 -3.15 22.96 1.40
CA ALA A 74 -3.80 22.96 0.10
C ALA A 74 -3.78 21.58 -0.59
N LEU A 75 -3.62 20.50 0.19
CA LEU A 75 -3.70 19.15 -0.31
C LEU A 75 -5.06 18.87 -0.95
N GLU A 76 -5.06 18.47 -2.22
CA GLU A 76 -6.24 18.04 -2.95
C GLU A 76 -6.49 16.54 -2.83
N LYS A 77 -5.43 15.76 -2.97
CA LYS A 77 -5.46 14.28 -2.88
C LYS A 77 -4.11 13.70 -2.47
N ILE A 78 -4.14 12.44 -2.08
CA ILE A 78 -2.95 11.61 -1.91
C ILE A 78 -3.05 10.44 -2.88
N GLU A 79 -2.07 10.31 -3.76
CA GLU A 79 -1.90 9.13 -4.58
C GLU A 79 -1.02 8.13 -3.83
N SER A 80 -1.46 6.89 -3.77
CA SER A 80 -0.74 5.86 -3.03
C SER A 80 -0.59 4.60 -3.86
N SER A 81 0.55 3.98 -3.75
CA SER A 81 0.86 2.71 -4.37
C SER A 81 1.58 1.79 -3.40
N ILE A 82 1.55 0.50 -3.71
CA ILE A 82 2.25 -0.51 -2.95
C ILE A 82 3.10 -1.33 -3.91
N SER A 83 4.31 -1.65 -3.48
CA SER A 83 5.12 -2.68 -4.09
C SER A 83 5.47 -3.73 -3.04
N TYR A 84 5.64 -4.96 -3.48
CA TYR A 84 5.93 -6.10 -2.63
C TYR A 84 7.09 -6.89 -3.20
N ASN A 85 8.05 -7.20 -2.36
CA ASN A 85 9.20 -8.02 -2.69
C ASN A 85 9.48 -8.98 -1.53
N GLU A 86 9.22 -10.27 -1.75
CA GLU A 86 9.37 -11.35 -0.77
C GLU A 86 8.60 -11.09 0.54
N LYS A 87 9.22 -10.38 1.49
CA LYS A 87 8.66 -10.07 2.82
C LYS A 87 8.59 -8.58 3.11
N VAL A 88 9.02 -7.76 2.15
CA VAL A 88 9.05 -6.31 2.32
C VAL A 88 7.88 -5.70 1.56
N ILE A 89 7.04 -5.00 2.29
CA ILE A 89 5.93 -4.20 1.75
C ILE A 89 6.40 -2.75 1.72
N ILE A 90 6.39 -2.13 0.55
CA ILE A 90 6.74 -0.72 0.39
C ILE A 90 5.47 0.04 0.03
N ILE A 91 5.05 0.93 0.92
CA ILE A 91 3.95 1.86 0.71
C ILE A 91 4.56 3.17 0.27
N LYS A 92 4.18 3.65 -0.91
CA LYS A 92 4.55 4.97 -1.42
C LYS A 92 3.34 5.85 -1.46
N PHE A 93 3.47 7.09 -1.00
CA PHE A 93 2.40 8.07 -1.12
C PHE A 93 2.95 9.41 -1.62
N THR A 94 2.18 10.05 -2.49
CA THR A 94 2.50 11.33 -3.12
C THR A 94 1.38 12.30 -2.82
N PRO A 95 1.61 13.32 -1.97
CA PRO A 95 0.67 14.41 -1.76
C PRO A 95 0.58 15.26 -3.02
N ILE A 96 -0.63 15.54 -3.47
CA ILE A 96 -0.89 16.37 -4.65
C ILE A 96 -1.81 17.52 -4.24
N GLY A 97 -1.46 18.74 -4.64
CA GLY A 97 -2.20 19.95 -4.36
C GLY A 97 -1.33 21.18 -4.58
N ASP A 98 -1.92 22.34 -4.47
CA ASP A 98 -1.21 23.62 -4.59
C ASP A 98 -0.22 23.83 -3.45
N ASP A 99 0.79 24.64 -3.68
CA ASP A 99 1.76 25.01 -2.67
C ASP A 99 1.24 26.16 -1.82
N ALA A 100 0.97 25.89 -0.56
CA ALA A 100 0.53 26.89 0.42
C ALA A 100 1.54 26.98 1.57
N ASN A 101 1.72 28.17 2.13
CA ASN A 101 2.62 28.43 3.25
C ASN A 101 2.08 27.94 4.59
N CYS A 102 1.43 26.78 4.61
CA CYS A 102 0.95 26.16 5.84
C CYS A 102 1.07 24.64 5.78
N LEU A 103 1.32 24.05 6.93
CA LEU A 103 1.29 22.61 7.14
C LEU A 103 0.10 22.24 8.03
N CYS A 104 -0.41 21.08 7.80
CA CYS A 104 -1.58 20.53 8.43
C CYS A 104 -1.30 19.08 8.85
N GLU A 105 -1.65 18.76 10.07
CA GLU A 105 -1.53 17.41 10.59
C GLU A 105 -2.68 16.54 10.10
N ARG A 106 -2.33 15.36 9.59
CA ARG A 106 -3.28 14.37 9.08
C ARG A 106 -2.93 12.97 9.57
N GLN A 107 -3.93 12.12 9.61
CA GLN A 107 -3.77 10.68 9.76
C GLN A 107 -3.93 10.03 8.38
N LEU A 108 -3.04 9.11 8.03
CA LEU A 108 -3.15 8.28 6.84
C LEU A 108 -3.40 6.84 7.27
N THR A 109 -4.31 6.17 6.60
CA THR A 109 -4.66 4.76 6.88
C THR A 109 -4.60 3.95 5.60
N TYR A 110 -3.93 2.81 5.64
CA TYR A 110 -3.81 1.86 4.54
C TYR A 110 -4.24 0.47 4.97
N GLU A 111 -5.01 -0.22 4.13
CA GLU A 111 -5.30 -1.65 4.26
C GLU A 111 -4.62 -2.43 3.13
N ILE A 112 -3.81 -3.40 3.51
CA ILE A 112 -3.00 -4.22 2.61
C ILE A 112 -3.50 -5.65 2.72
N SER A 113 -3.94 -6.21 1.61
CA SER A 113 -4.58 -7.52 1.56
C SER A 113 -3.80 -8.52 0.72
N ASN A 114 -4.23 -9.77 0.83
CA ASN A 114 -3.65 -10.93 0.19
C ASN A 114 -2.26 -11.30 0.74
N LEU A 115 -2.07 -11.05 2.03
CA LEU A 115 -0.88 -11.49 2.77
C LEU A 115 -0.96 -12.98 3.08
N GLN A 116 0.19 -13.61 3.14
CA GLN A 116 0.29 -15.02 3.50
C GLN A 116 0.18 -15.17 5.01
N GLU A 117 -0.74 -16.03 5.47
CA GLU A 117 -0.93 -16.32 6.89
C GLU A 117 0.34 -16.91 7.53
N GLY A 118 0.65 -16.47 8.74
CA GLY A 118 1.83 -16.94 9.50
C GLY A 118 3.16 -16.37 9.02
N GLN A 119 3.17 -15.49 8.02
CA GLN A 119 4.36 -14.80 7.53
C GLN A 119 4.57 -13.48 8.27
N SER A 120 5.83 -13.18 8.61
CA SER A 120 6.22 -11.84 9.08
C SER A 120 6.56 -10.95 7.88
N TYR A 121 6.17 -9.70 7.95
CA TYR A 121 6.42 -8.69 6.91
C TYR A 121 7.10 -7.47 7.50
N ASP A 122 8.09 -6.95 6.78
CA ASP A 122 8.66 -5.63 7.04
C ASP A 122 7.87 -4.61 6.23
N CYS A 123 7.58 -3.46 6.83
CA CYS A 123 6.85 -2.38 6.17
C CYS A 123 7.73 -1.15 6.06
N VAL A 124 7.92 -0.66 4.85
CA VAL A 124 8.65 0.57 4.54
C VAL A 124 7.66 1.58 3.98
N ILE A 125 7.65 2.78 4.51
CA ILE A 125 6.77 3.87 4.08
C ILE A 125 7.62 4.99 3.51
N MET A 126 7.30 5.43 2.31
CA MET A 126 8.03 6.45 1.57
C MET A 126 7.07 7.54 1.10
N GLN A 127 7.38 8.78 1.47
CA GLN A 127 6.75 9.93 0.83
C GLN A 127 7.53 10.28 -0.42
N GLU A 128 6.84 10.35 -1.55
CA GLU A 128 7.39 10.88 -2.80
C GLU A 128 6.91 12.31 -3.00
N ASN A 129 7.80 13.17 -3.46
CA ASN A 129 7.39 14.52 -3.85
C ASN A 129 6.73 14.45 -5.22
N SER A 130 5.63 15.19 -5.41
CA SER A 130 5.10 15.41 -6.75
C SER A 130 6.17 16.14 -7.57
N GLU A 131 6.59 15.54 -8.69
CA GLU A 131 7.39 16.27 -9.67
C GLU A 131 6.49 17.33 -10.31
N TYR A 132 6.82 18.60 -10.09
CA TYR A 132 6.20 19.75 -10.76
C TYR A 132 6.92 20.02 -12.07
#